data_447e7e8c13627c0b25728d9109a02555
#
_entry.id   447e7e8c13627c0b25728d9109a02555
#
_cell.length_a   1.000
_cell.length_b   1.000
_cell.length_c   1.000
_cell.angle_alpha   90.00
_cell.angle_beta   90.00
_cell.angle_gamma   90.00
#
_symmetry.space_group_name_H-M   'P 1'
#
loop_
_entity.id
_entity.type
_entity.pdbx_description
1 polymer ?
#
loop_
_entity_poly.entity_id
_entity_poly.type
_entity_poly.pdbx_seq_one_letter_code
_entity_poly.pdbx_strand_id
1 'polypeptide(L)'
;MSNVSFIVDFREGAFLEISGTTTELYIVEFYDLDTETLEFTQTARVGSWLRTEKKHYVNWHIVVKDLTGSIVFEEKFNPIGKDIVIDINNRALGDTIGWAPYCDVFRKKHQCNLTVYTNFYKIFEEMYPEIKWLPLVAKRPEDFDCYAYYMVYVGINGERFSQEIKKINYYHSKNIPIKFIPGLT
;
A
#
# COMPACT_ATOMS: atom_id res chain seq x y z
N MET A 1 -26.66 -9.86 -20.30
CA MET A 1 -25.75 -10.03 -19.17
C MET A 1 -25.13 -8.68 -18.91
N SER A 2 -25.33 -8.10 -17.73
CA SER A 2 -24.71 -6.84 -17.33
C SER A 2 -23.21 -7.05 -17.26
N ASN A 3 -22.44 -6.36 -18.11
CA ASN A 3 -21.00 -6.50 -18.16
C ASN A 3 -20.41 -5.46 -17.18
N VAL A 4 -20.11 -5.88 -15.94
CA VAL A 4 -19.45 -5.08 -14.92
C VAL A 4 -18.08 -5.69 -14.66
N SER A 5 -17.07 -4.84 -14.57
CA SER A 5 -15.70 -5.21 -14.19
C SER A 5 -15.21 -4.35 -13.03
N PHE A 6 -14.39 -4.95 -12.18
CA PHE A 6 -13.77 -4.31 -11.02
C PHE A 6 -12.25 -4.33 -11.22
N ILE A 7 -11.62 -3.15 -11.17
CA ILE A 7 -10.18 -2.97 -11.32
C ILE A 7 -9.63 -2.49 -9.98
N VAL A 8 -8.66 -3.22 -9.44
CA VAL A 8 -8.03 -2.93 -8.15
C VAL A 8 -6.58 -2.53 -8.34
N ASP A 9 -6.11 -1.56 -7.54
CA ASP A 9 -4.74 -1.09 -7.51
C ASP A 9 -4.33 -0.76 -6.06
N PHE A 10 -3.05 -1.04 -5.72
CA PHE A 10 -2.51 -0.79 -4.39
C PHE A 10 -1.32 0.18 -4.39
N ARG A 11 -1.08 0.89 -5.49
CA ARG A 11 0.06 1.80 -5.65
C ARG A 11 -0.05 3.12 -4.91
N GLU A 12 -1.14 3.45 -4.32
CA GLU A 12 -1.33 4.63 -3.45
C GLU A 12 -2.48 4.40 -2.46
N GLY A 13 -2.38 3.33 -1.68
CA GLY A 13 -3.49 2.82 -0.88
C GLY A 13 -4.39 1.91 -1.70
N ALA A 14 -5.53 1.51 -1.16
CA ALA A 14 -6.48 0.70 -1.90
C ALA A 14 -7.29 1.57 -2.86
N PHE A 15 -7.37 1.12 -4.11
CA PHE A 15 -8.14 1.74 -5.19
C PHE A 15 -9.05 0.69 -5.82
N LEU A 16 -10.26 1.10 -6.14
CA LEU A 16 -11.24 0.31 -6.89
C LEU A 16 -11.88 1.19 -7.96
N GLU A 17 -11.90 0.72 -9.20
CA GLU A 17 -12.71 1.27 -10.30
C GLU A 17 -13.80 0.28 -10.69
N ILE A 18 -15.02 0.78 -10.85
CA ILE A 18 -16.19 0.00 -11.29
C ILE A 18 -16.51 0.42 -12.73
N SER A 19 -16.25 -0.45 -13.67
CA SER A 19 -16.48 -0.19 -15.11
C SER A 19 -17.59 -1.10 -15.65
N GLY A 20 -18.30 -0.64 -16.68
CA GLY A 20 -19.36 -1.42 -17.31
C GLY A 20 -20.44 -0.58 -17.97
N THR A 21 -21.55 -1.23 -18.33
CA THR A 21 -22.66 -0.60 -19.07
C THR A 21 -23.98 -0.55 -18.31
N THR A 22 -23.99 -0.98 -17.04
CA THR A 22 -25.19 -0.97 -16.18
C THR A 22 -25.28 0.31 -15.36
N THR A 23 -26.45 0.62 -14.83
CA THR A 23 -26.69 1.73 -13.88
C THR A 23 -26.79 1.27 -12.44
N GLU A 24 -26.41 0.02 -12.15
CA GLU A 24 -26.48 -0.56 -10.81
C GLU A 24 -25.60 0.18 -9.79
N LEU A 25 -26.05 0.12 -8.54
CA LEU A 25 -25.33 0.65 -7.38
C LEU A 25 -24.74 -0.50 -6.58
N TYR A 26 -23.57 -0.24 -6.04
CA TYR A 26 -22.81 -1.19 -5.22
C TYR A 26 -22.42 -0.54 -3.89
N ILE A 27 -22.37 -1.32 -2.83
CA ILE A 27 -21.76 -0.93 -1.55
C ILE A 27 -20.32 -1.41 -1.60
N VAL A 28 -19.38 -0.48 -1.50
CA VAL A 28 -17.94 -0.75 -1.49
C VAL A 28 -17.42 -0.57 -0.08
N GLU A 29 -16.67 -1.55 0.40
CA GLU A 29 -16.08 -1.56 1.74
C GLU A 29 -14.59 -1.90 1.64
N PHE A 30 -13.74 -1.13 2.33
CA PHE A 30 -12.31 -1.39 2.47
C PHE A 30 -12.00 -1.68 3.93
N TYR A 31 -11.40 -2.84 4.17
CA TYR A 31 -11.01 -3.31 5.50
C TYR A 31 -9.50 -3.35 5.64
N ASP A 32 -9.01 -3.06 6.84
CA ASP A 32 -7.66 -3.41 7.27
C ASP A 32 -7.72 -4.76 7.99
N LEU A 33 -7.19 -5.82 7.38
CA LEU A 33 -7.21 -7.18 7.95
C LEU A 33 -6.30 -7.33 9.17
N ASP A 34 -5.26 -6.49 9.32
CA ASP A 34 -4.37 -6.55 10.48
C ASP A 34 -5.04 -6.01 11.75
N THR A 35 -5.99 -5.08 11.59
CA THR A 35 -6.74 -4.47 12.70
C THR A 35 -8.18 -4.93 12.77
N GLU A 36 -8.64 -5.69 11.78
CA GLU A 36 -10.03 -6.14 11.61
C GLU A 36 -11.02 -4.96 11.58
N THR A 37 -10.61 -3.80 11.04
CA THR A 37 -11.42 -2.59 11.03
C THR A 37 -11.94 -2.27 9.63
N LEU A 38 -13.19 -1.81 9.57
CA LEU A 38 -13.75 -1.17 8.38
C LEU A 38 -13.17 0.25 8.29
N GLU A 39 -12.34 0.49 7.28
CA GLU A 39 -11.63 1.75 7.08
C GLU A 39 -12.41 2.72 6.20
N PHE A 40 -13.23 2.19 5.29
CA PHE A 40 -13.99 2.99 4.34
C PHE A 40 -15.22 2.23 3.86
N THR A 41 -16.34 2.92 3.73
CA THR A 41 -17.54 2.41 3.06
C THR A 41 -18.23 3.51 2.27
N GLN A 42 -18.67 3.17 1.07
CA GLN A 42 -19.42 4.10 0.21
C GLN A 42 -20.29 3.34 -0.78
N THR A 43 -21.46 3.90 -1.09
CA THR A 43 -22.27 3.46 -2.22
C THR A 43 -21.73 4.11 -3.50
N ALA A 44 -21.46 3.30 -4.50
CA ALA A 44 -20.90 3.72 -5.78
C ALA A 44 -21.68 3.12 -6.95
N ARG A 45 -21.65 3.80 -8.08
CA ARG A 45 -22.24 3.32 -9.34
C ARG A 45 -21.15 2.90 -10.33
N VAL A 46 -21.53 2.19 -11.37
CA VAL A 46 -20.66 1.95 -12.53
C VAL A 46 -20.18 3.28 -13.12
N GLY A 47 -18.90 3.34 -13.49
CA GLY A 47 -18.19 4.56 -13.92
C GLY A 47 -17.60 5.37 -12.76
N SER A 48 -17.69 4.88 -11.51
CA SER A 48 -17.05 5.49 -10.34
C SER A 48 -15.74 4.81 -10.01
N TRP A 49 -14.85 5.57 -9.39
CA TRP A 49 -13.65 5.06 -8.73
C TRP A 49 -13.59 5.54 -7.28
N LEU A 50 -12.97 4.75 -6.42
CA LEU A 50 -12.80 5.02 -5.00
C LEU A 50 -11.36 4.73 -4.61
N ARG A 51 -10.81 5.55 -3.71
CA ARG A 51 -9.45 5.38 -3.19
C ARG A 51 -9.40 5.74 -1.72
N THR A 52 -8.64 4.99 -0.94
CA THR A 52 -8.38 5.31 0.45
C THR A 52 -7.38 6.46 0.58
N GLU A 53 -7.47 7.23 1.67
CA GLU A 53 -6.49 8.28 1.98
C GLU A 53 -5.17 7.70 2.51
N LYS A 54 -5.20 6.48 3.06
CA LYS A 54 -4.03 5.81 3.64
C LYS A 54 -3.13 5.29 2.54
N LYS A 55 -1.99 5.94 2.33
CA LYS A 55 -0.99 5.58 1.31
C LYS A 55 0.15 4.70 1.84
N HIS A 56 0.18 4.43 3.15
CA HIS A 56 1.11 3.51 3.77
C HIS A 56 0.61 2.06 3.66
N TYR A 57 1.47 1.12 3.99
CA TYR A 57 1.11 -0.29 4.03
C TYR A 57 -0.11 -0.53 4.92
N VAL A 58 -1.10 -1.17 4.37
CA VAL A 58 -2.26 -1.75 5.05
C VAL A 58 -2.54 -3.09 4.39
N ASN A 59 -2.93 -4.07 5.18
CA ASN A 59 -3.34 -5.37 4.67
C ASN A 59 -4.81 -5.29 4.19
N TRP A 60 -4.98 -4.75 2.98
CA TRP A 60 -6.28 -4.39 2.44
C TRP A 60 -7.13 -5.61 2.08
N HIS A 61 -8.42 -5.54 2.41
CA HIS A 61 -9.47 -6.38 1.87
C HIS A 61 -10.57 -5.47 1.30
N ILE A 62 -10.78 -5.55 0.01
CA ILE A 62 -11.81 -4.80 -0.73
C ILE A 62 -12.98 -5.73 -0.94
N VAL A 63 -14.18 -5.30 -0.55
CA VAL A 63 -15.43 -6.04 -0.71
C VAL A 63 -16.43 -5.16 -1.44
N VAL A 64 -17.05 -5.70 -2.48
CA VAL A 64 -18.14 -5.05 -3.21
C VAL A 64 -19.39 -5.90 -3.07
N LYS A 65 -20.46 -5.26 -2.61
CA LYS A 65 -21.78 -5.89 -2.42
C LYS A 65 -22.82 -5.24 -3.33
N ASP A 66 -23.79 -6.00 -3.75
CA ASP A 66 -25.02 -5.41 -4.31
C ASP A 66 -25.88 -4.79 -3.21
N LEU A 67 -26.99 -4.16 -3.58
CA LEU A 67 -27.92 -3.55 -2.61
C LEU A 67 -28.67 -4.55 -1.74
N THR A 68 -28.63 -5.84 -2.07
CA THR A 68 -29.19 -6.90 -1.21
C THR A 68 -28.20 -7.34 -0.12
N GLY A 69 -26.95 -6.87 -0.19
CA GLY A 69 -25.86 -7.24 0.72
C GLY A 69 -25.06 -8.46 0.25
N SER A 70 -25.37 -9.01 -0.93
CA SER A 70 -24.62 -10.14 -1.50
C SER A 70 -23.28 -9.68 -2.04
N ILE A 71 -22.19 -10.40 -1.71
CA ILE A 71 -20.85 -10.10 -2.23
C ILE A 71 -20.82 -10.47 -3.71
N VAL A 72 -20.48 -9.47 -4.56
CA VAL A 72 -20.34 -9.63 -6.02
C VAL A 72 -18.87 -9.60 -6.46
N PHE A 73 -17.99 -9.05 -5.63
CA PHE A 73 -16.55 -9.03 -5.85
C PHE A 73 -15.82 -8.89 -4.52
N GLU A 74 -14.69 -9.56 -4.37
CA GLU A 74 -13.75 -9.31 -3.29
C GLU A 74 -12.30 -9.48 -3.77
N GLU A 75 -11.39 -8.67 -3.20
CA GLU A 75 -9.96 -8.75 -3.45
C GLU A 75 -9.19 -8.52 -2.14
N LYS A 76 -8.22 -9.38 -1.85
CA LYS A 76 -7.32 -9.24 -0.70
C LYS A 76 -5.93 -8.88 -1.17
N PHE A 77 -5.30 -7.93 -0.51
CA PHE A 77 -3.90 -7.61 -0.72
C PHE A 77 -3.04 -8.85 -0.51
N ASN A 78 -2.39 -9.31 -1.57
CA ASN A 78 -1.50 -10.47 -1.51
C ASN A 78 -0.18 -10.16 -2.21
N PRO A 79 0.86 -9.76 -1.46
CA PRO A 79 2.15 -9.37 -2.01
C PRO A 79 3.06 -10.54 -2.38
N ILE A 80 2.70 -11.79 -2.07
CA ILE A 80 3.56 -12.97 -2.29
C ILE A 80 3.93 -13.08 -3.76
N GLY A 81 5.24 -13.03 -4.04
CA GLY A 81 5.80 -13.12 -5.40
C GLY A 81 5.50 -11.92 -6.31
N LYS A 82 4.86 -10.87 -5.78
CA LYS A 82 4.54 -9.64 -6.53
C LYS A 82 5.68 -8.64 -6.47
N ASP A 83 5.74 -7.78 -7.49
CA ASP A 83 6.70 -6.68 -7.56
C ASP A 83 6.20 -5.51 -6.72
N ILE A 84 6.95 -5.15 -5.70
CA ILE A 84 6.67 -4.04 -4.79
C ILE A 84 7.76 -2.99 -4.93
N VAL A 85 7.37 -1.73 -4.93
CA VAL A 85 8.29 -0.59 -4.93
C VAL A 85 8.24 0.12 -3.58
N ILE A 86 9.42 0.35 -3.01
CA ILE A 86 9.61 1.27 -1.88
C ILE A 86 10.49 2.43 -2.36
N ASP A 87 10.00 3.65 -2.20
CA ASP A 87 10.71 4.87 -2.53
C ASP A 87 11.18 5.55 -1.23
N ILE A 88 12.49 5.44 -0.94
CA ILE A 88 13.12 6.18 0.16
C ILE A 88 13.49 7.55 -0.38
N ASN A 89 12.48 8.40 -0.55
CA ASN A 89 12.64 9.75 -1.08
C ASN A 89 13.24 10.70 -0.03
N ASN A 90 14.47 10.42 0.37
CA ASN A 90 15.19 11.14 1.38
C ASN A 90 16.57 11.56 0.85
N ARG A 91 17.00 12.77 1.21
CA ARG A 91 18.33 13.29 0.89
C ARG A 91 19.36 13.03 1.99
N ALA A 92 18.93 12.58 3.17
CA ALA A 92 19.78 12.30 4.31
C ALA A 92 20.23 10.85 4.32
N LEU A 93 21.54 10.62 4.30
CA LEU A 93 22.12 9.28 4.37
C LEU A 93 21.74 8.56 5.67
N GLY A 94 21.73 9.27 6.80
CA GLY A 94 21.41 8.70 8.10
C GLY A 94 20.02 8.08 8.16
N ASP A 95 19.03 8.77 7.60
CA ASP A 95 17.66 8.26 7.52
C ASP A 95 17.58 7.03 6.61
N THR A 96 18.28 7.07 5.46
CA THR A 96 18.32 5.93 4.55
C THR A 96 18.97 4.70 5.21
N ILE A 97 20.05 4.87 5.97
CA ILE A 97 20.68 3.80 6.76
C ILE A 97 19.71 3.25 7.80
N GLY A 98 18.91 4.11 8.40
CA GLY A 98 17.86 3.70 9.35
C GLY A 98 16.78 2.83 8.70
N TRP A 99 16.42 3.10 7.44
CA TRP A 99 15.32 2.42 6.75
C TRP A 99 15.72 1.19 5.95
N ALA A 100 16.91 1.17 5.35
CA ALA A 100 17.33 0.11 4.44
C ALA A 100 17.24 -1.32 5.04
N PRO A 101 17.68 -1.59 6.29
CA PRO A 101 17.54 -2.92 6.89
C PRO A 101 16.10 -3.42 6.91
N TYR A 102 15.21 -2.52 7.00
CA TYR A 102 13.81 -2.81 7.11
C TYR A 102 13.18 -3.15 5.78
N CYS A 103 13.68 -2.68 4.70
CA CYS A 103 13.27 -3.12 3.39
C CYS A 103 13.47 -4.64 3.24
N ASP A 104 14.57 -5.20 3.76
CA ASP A 104 14.81 -6.65 3.73
C ASP A 104 13.86 -7.42 4.65
N VAL A 105 13.58 -6.89 5.85
CA VAL A 105 12.56 -7.47 6.74
C VAL A 105 11.18 -7.46 6.08
N PHE A 106 10.80 -6.35 5.42
CA PHE A 106 9.54 -6.27 4.68
C PHE A 106 9.48 -7.32 3.57
N ARG A 107 10.53 -7.39 2.73
CA ARG A 107 10.63 -8.37 1.65
C ARG A 107 10.47 -9.80 2.16
N LYS A 108 11.20 -10.16 3.22
CA LYS A 108 11.14 -11.51 3.82
C LYS A 108 9.77 -11.81 4.41
N LYS A 109 9.20 -10.85 5.15
CA LYS A 109 7.88 -11.02 5.76
C LYS A 109 6.79 -11.23 4.73
N HIS A 110 6.83 -10.45 3.65
CA HIS A 110 5.79 -10.45 2.62
C HIS A 110 6.11 -11.33 1.42
N GLN A 111 7.30 -11.96 1.39
CA GLN A 111 7.76 -12.87 0.34
C GLN A 111 7.59 -12.27 -1.07
N CYS A 112 7.87 -10.97 -1.20
CA CYS A 112 7.70 -10.19 -2.43
C CYS A 112 9.02 -9.93 -3.15
N ASN A 113 8.95 -9.58 -4.43
CA ASN A 113 10.07 -9.03 -5.19
C ASN A 113 10.16 -7.54 -4.88
N LEU A 114 11.23 -7.09 -4.23
CA LEU A 114 11.34 -5.72 -3.77
C LEU A 114 12.32 -4.92 -4.61
N THR A 115 11.85 -3.77 -5.12
CA THR A 115 12.68 -2.72 -5.70
C THR A 115 12.66 -1.50 -4.78
N VAL A 116 13.83 -1.00 -4.41
CA VAL A 116 13.98 0.19 -3.55
C VAL A 116 14.67 1.30 -4.33
N TYR A 117 14.04 2.46 -4.37
CA TYR A 117 14.61 3.68 -4.94
C TYR A 117 15.21 4.55 -3.84
N THR A 118 16.46 4.97 -4.02
CA THR A 118 17.16 5.88 -3.09
C THR A 118 18.35 6.56 -3.77
N ASN A 119 18.75 7.73 -3.28
CA ASN A 119 19.99 8.39 -3.74
C ASN A 119 21.24 7.58 -3.38
N PHE A 120 21.17 6.70 -2.39
CA PHE A 120 22.31 5.96 -1.85
C PHE A 120 22.31 4.47 -2.25
N TYR A 121 21.64 4.11 -3.34
CA TYR A 121 21.41 2.75 -3.77
C TYR A 121 22.69 1.87 -3.81
N LYS A 122 23.82 2.42 -4.27
CA LYS A 122 25.10 1.69 -4.35
C LYS A 122 25.62 1.19 -3.01
N ILE A 123 25.29 1.86 -1.91
CA ILE A 123 25.73 1.46 -0.57
C ILE A 123 25.03 0.15 -0.15
N PHE A 124 23.80 -0.06 -0.62
CA PHE A 124 22.94 -1.14 -0.15
C PHE A 124 22.91 -2.35 -1.09
N GLU A 125 23.35 -2.21 -2.35
CA GLU A 125 23.38 -3.31 -3.32
C GLU A 125 24.17 -4.51 -2.80
N GLU A 126 25.35 -4.29 -2.20
CA GLU A 126 26.19 -5.36 -1.65
C GLU A 126 25.66 -5.90 -0.32
N MET A 127 25.01 -5.04 0.48
CA MET A 127 24.52 -5.42 1.81
C MET A 127 23.24 -6.25 1.75
N TYR A 128 22.39 -6.00 0.75
CA TYR A 128 21.09 -6.65 0.56
C TYR A 128 20.89 -7.06 -0.90
N PRO A 129 21.64 -8.06 -1.39
CA PRO A 129 21.66 -8.43 -2.81
C PRO A 129 20.33 -8.99 -3.34
N GLU A 130 19.43 -9.40 -2.44
CA GLU A 130 18.11 -9.91 -2.78
C GLU A 130 17.09 -8.78 -3.08
N ILE A 131 17.48 -7.52 -2.89
CA ILE A 131 16.68 -6.35 -3.17
C ILE A 131 17.27 -5.63 -4.38
N LYS A 132 16.42 -5.24 -5.31
CA LYS A 132 16.84 -4.41 -6.43
C LYS A 132 16.92 -2.96 -6.00
N TRP A 133 18.13 -2.43 -5.86
CA TRP A 133 18.38 -1.05 -5.49
C TRP A 133 18.58 -0.17 -6.72
N LEU A 134 17.86 0.95 -6.80
CA LEU A 134 17.91 1.86 -7.95
C LEU A 134 18.01 3.33 -7.52
N PRO A 135 18.57 4.19 -8.38
CA PRO A 135 18.59 5.62 -8.12
C PRO A 135 17.18 6.19 -8.11
N LEU A 136 16.94 7.24 -7.31
CA LEU A 136 15.67 7.97 -7.32
C LEU A 136 15.30 8.45 -8.73
N VAL A 137 14.04 8.32 -9.06
CA VAL A 137 13.47 8.77 -10.32
C VAL A 137 12.26 9.67 -10.07
N ALA A 138 12.11 10.71 -10.90
CA ALA A 138 10.94 11.58 -10.81
C ALA A 138 9.75 10.95 -11.55
N LYS A 139 9.13 9.97 -10.92
CA LYS A 139 7.93 9.28 -11.41
C LYS A 139 6.81 9.39 -10.40
N ARG A 140 5.57 9.38 -10.87
CA ARG A 140 4.39 9.25 -10.02
C ARG A 140 4.17 7.77 -9.68
N PRO A 141 3.52 7.44 -8.55
CA PRO A 141 3.25 6.05 -8.16
C PRO A 141 2.57 5.22 -9.25
N GLU A 142 1.65 5.83 -10.00
CA GLU A 142 0.93 5.18 -11.10
C GLU A 142 1.79 4.88 -12.33
N ASP A 143 2.96 5.51 -12.47
CA ASP A 143 3.90 5.29 -13.58
C ASP A 143 4.85 4.10 -13.33
N PHE A 144 4.79 3.48 -12.13
CA PHE A 144 5.55 2.27 -11.83
C PHE A 144 4.75 1.02 -12.22
N ASP A 145 5.40 0.12 -12.93
CA ASP A 145 4.87 -1.22 -13.19
C ASP A 145 5.14 -2.10 -11.96
N CYS A 146 4.23 -2.06 -11.00
CA CYS A 146 4.32 -2.79 -9.75
C CYS A 146 2.93 -3.04 -9.15
N TYR A 147 2.85 -4.04 -8.27
CA TYR A 147 1.63 -4.40 -7.56
C TYR A 147 1.28 -3.40 -6.45
N ALA A 148 2.28 -2.90 -5.72
CA ALA A 148 2.11 -1.88 -4.70
C ALA A 148 3.32 -0.94 -4.66
N TYR A 149 3.07 0.31 -4.27
CA TYR A 149 4.07 1.35 -4.12
C TYR A 149 3.94 2.01 -2.76
N TYR A 150 5.08 2.18 -2.08
CA TYR A 150 5.15 2.86 -0.79
C TYR A 150 6.27 3.90 -0.80
N MET A 151 5.96 5.10 -0.35
CA MET A 151 6.95 6.15 -0.13
C MET A 151 7.30 6.22 1.35
N VAL A 152 8.58 6.09 1.66
CA VAL A 152 9.11 6.42 2.99
C VAL A 152 9.31 7.93 3.02
N TYR A 153 8.42 8.61 3.71
CA TYR A 153 8.42 10.06 3.79
C TYR A 153 8.80 10.52 5.19
N VAL A 154 9.94 11.20 5.30
CA VAL A 154 10.34 11.94 6.49
C VAL A 154 9.76 13.35 6.39
N GLY A 155 8.49 13.50 6.65
CA GLY A 155 7.83 14.79 6.51
C GLY A 155 6.79 15.01 7.60
N ILE A 156 6.99 16.06 8.35
CA ILE A 156 6.15 16.50 9.45
C ILE A 156 4.89 17.14 8.90
N ASN A 157 3.84 16.37 8.69
CA ASN A 157 2.47 16.88 8.70
C ASN A 157 1.78 16.30 9.93
N GLY A 158 1.42 17.15 10.89
CA GLY A 158 0.91 16.75 12.22
C GLY A 158 -0.27 15.77 12.21
N GLU A 159 -1.12 15.78 11.19
CA GLU A 159 -2.21 14.82 11.05
C GLU A 159 -1.75 13.44 10.59
N ARG A 160 -0.78 13.36 9.70
CA ARG A 160 -0.14 12.09 9.32
C ARG A 160 0.57 11.47 10.51
N PHE A 161 1.31 12.27 11.26
CA PHE A 161 2.03 11.83 12.44
C PHE A 161 1.11 11.20 13.49
N SER A 162 -0.09 11.76 13.73
CA SER A 162 -1.03 11.18 14.69
C SER A 162 -1.63 9.84 14.24
N GLN A 163 -1.89 9.66 12.95
CA GLN A 163 -2.35 8.38 12.40
C GLN A 163 -1.22 7.34 12.40
N GLU A 164 -0.01 7.76 12.08
CA GLU A 164 1.19 6.94 12.13
C GLU A 164 1.49 6.47 13.55
N ILE A 165 1.39 7.32 14.55
CA ILE A 165 1.55 6.95 15.97
C ILE A 165 0.48 5.95 16.40
N LYS A 166 -0.78 6.11 16.00
CA LYS A 166 -1.83 5.13 16.32
C LYS A 166 -1.50 3.76 15.76
N LYS A 167 -1.01 3.71 14.52
CA LYS A 167 -0.61 2.47 13.88
C LYS A 167 0.66 1.88 14.50
N ILE A 168 1.65 2.72 14.85
CA ILE A 168 2.82 2.33 15.62
C ILE A 168 2.40 1.67 16.93
N ASN A 169 1.52 2.30 17.70
CA ASN A 169 1.05 1.77 18.97
C ASN A 169 0.29 0.45 18.82
N TYR A 170 -0.48 0.28 17.75
CA TYR A 170 -1.14 -0.98 17.43
C TYR A 170 -0.12 -2.10 17.19
N TYR A 171 0.86 -1.86 16.31
CA TYR A 171 1.87 -2.88 16.02
C TYR A 171 2.75 -3.19 17.25
N HIS A 172 3.03 -2.20 18.08
CA HIS A 172 3.72 -2.40 19.35
C HIS A 172 2.93 -3.31 20.29
N SER A 173 1.63 -3.10 20.40
CA SER A 173 0.77 -3.94 21.23
C SER A 173 0.69 -5.40 20.75
N LYS A 174 0.99 -5.65 19.46
CA LYS A 174 1.04 -7.00 18.86
C LYS A 174 2.44 -7.60 18.81
N ASN A 175 3.45 -6.99 19.49
CA ASN A 175 4.86 -7.37 19.41
C ASN A 175 5.42 -7.43 17.96
N ILE A 176 4.79 -6.73 17.04
CA ILE A 176 5.29 -6.56 15.68
C ILE A 176 6.32 -5.44 15.74
N PRO A 177 7.56 -5.65 15.25
CA PRO A 177 8.58 -4.61 15.26
C PRO A 177 8.07 -3.38 14.53
N ILE A 178 7.83 -2.30 15.25
CA ILE A 178 7.24 -1.03 14.81
C ILE A 178 7.99 -0.38 13.67
N LYS A 179 9.22 -0.74 13.52
CA LYS A 179 10.18 -0.11 12.63
C LYS A 179 9.88 -0.38 11.15
N PHE A 180 8.74 -0.98 10.81
CA PHE A 180 8.56 -1.56 9.50
C PHE A 180 7.25 -1.45 8.84
N ILE A 181 6.76 -0.27 8.80
CA ILE A 181 5.68 0.03 7.89
C ILE A 181 6.22 1.07 6.91
N PRO A 182 6.53 0.70 5.66
CA PRO A 182 6.82 1.69 4.64
C PRO A 182 5.70 2.73 4.62
N GLY A 183 6.09 4.00 4.75
CA GLY A 183 5.11 5.09 4.88
C GLY A 183 4.81 5.53 6.32
N LEU A 184 5.43 4.93 7.33
CA LEU A 184 5.48 5.44 8.69
C LEU A 184 6.76 6.25 8.90
N THR A 185 6.68 7.53 8.68
CA THR A 185 7.62 8.55 9.20
C THR A 185 6.93 9.88 9.29
#